data_8c6736907cb36ad4309c05ad08e0464b
#
_entry.id   8c6736907cb36ad4309c05ad08e0464b
#
_cell.length_a   1.000
_cell.length_b   1.000
_cell.length_c   1.000
_cell.angle_alpha   90.00
_cell.angle_beta   90.00
_cell.angle_gamma   90.00
#
_symmetry.space_group_name_H-M   'P 1'
#
loop_
_entity.id
_entity.type
_entity.pdbx_description
1 polymer ?
#
loop_
_entity_poly.entity_id
_entity_poly.type
_entity_poly.pdbx_seq_one_letter_code
_entity_poly.pdbx_strand_id
1 'polypeptide(L)'
;MRFTRTLGLAWMLAGLPFTLWAADIKVISSTGMSTMFKQLLPVFEQSSGHKVAISYDTSNIILRRLQGGETADLVILTAPLIDQLTQQGKVVSGSRVDLARSGIGVAVREGAPRPDISNLENFKALLLQAKSVTYTATGASGIYFAGVTDKMGIGPVIKAKAITPAGGHVAELVAKGEAEVGIQMVSEIKGVPGAVYLGPLPADIQLFTIFSAGMLSGSQAVAPAQALVQFLTSPTAIKVYEASGMER
;
A
#
# COMPACT_ATOMS: atom_id res chain seq x y z
N MET A 1 -66.56 -29.32 -41.95
CA MET A 1 -65.14 -29.46 -41.56
C MET A 1 -64.57 -28.04 -41.30
N ARG A 2 -64.39 -27.67 -40.03
CA ARG A 2 -63.85 -26.36 -39.63
C ARG A 2 -62.43 -26.59 -39.13
N PHE A 3 -61.39 -26.00 -39.83
CA PHE A 3 -60.01 -26.01 -39.43
C PHE A 3 -59.73 -24.77 -38.54
N THR A 4 -59.48 -24.99 -37.28
CA THR A 4 -58.98 -23.93 -36.38
C THR A 4 -57.46 -23.85 -36.47
N ARG A 5 -56.96 -22.68 -36.88
CA ARG A 5 -55.52 -22.33 -36.89
C ARG A 5 -55.19 -21.74 -35.54
N THR A 6 -54.38 -22.47 -34.75
CA THR A 6 -53.72 -21.93 -33.54
C THR A 6 -52.48 -21.10 -33.93
N LEU A 7 -52.51 -19.79 -33.68
CA LEU A 7 -51.32 -18.94 -33.72
C LEU A 7 -50.49 -19.16 -32.47
N GLY A 8 -49.28 -19.69 -32.66
CA GLY A 8 -48.29 -19.76 -31.59
C GLY A 8 -47.61 -18.40 -31.45
N LEU A 9 -47.74 -17.76 -30.31
CA LEU A 9 -47.06 -16.50 -29.96
C LEU A 9 -45.65 -16.84 -29.44
N ALA A 10 -44.62 -16.64 -30.27
CA ALA A 10 -43.20 -16.77 -29.88
C ALA A 10 -42.80 -15.51 -29.08
N TRP A 11 -42.55 -15.68 -27.79
CA TRP A 11 -41.90 -14.64 -26.93
C TRP A 11 -40.40 -14.58 -27.24
N MET A 12 -39.99 -13.55 -28.00
CA MET A 12 -38.59 -13.17 -28.10
C MET A 12 -38.20 -12.45 -26.80
N LEU A 13 -37.44 -13.12 -25.95
CA LEU A 13 -36.70 -12.52 -24.85
C LEU A 13 -35.57 -11.70 -25.46
N ALA A 14 -35.80 -10.40 -25.65
CA ALA A 14 -34.76 -9.45 -26.00
C ALA A 14 -33.86 -9.30 -24.78
N GLY A 15 -32.69 -9.96 -24.79
CA GLY A 15 -31.63 -9.73 -23.84
C GLY A 15 -31.13 -8.27 -24.01
N LEU A 16 -31.48 -7.41 -23.07
CA LEU A 16 -30.90 -6.07 -22.98
C LEU A 16 -29.40 -6.21 -22.76
N PRO A 17 -28.55 -5.63 -23.59
CA PRO A 17 -27.11 -5.59 -23.31
C PRO A 17 -26.92 -4.78 -22.02
N PHE A 18 -26.41 -5.41 -20.97
CA PHE A 18 -25.86 -4.70 -19.82
C PHE A 18 -24.65 -3.89 -20.33
N THR A 19 -24.85 -2.65 -20.70
CA THR A 19 -23.75 -1.73 -20.92
C THR A 19 -23.10 -1.48 -19.56
N LEU A 20 -21.95 -2.12 -19.28
CA LEU A 20 -21.07 -1.71 -18.21
C LEU A 20 -20.61 -0.29 -18.53
N TRP A 21 -21.17 0.68 -17.83
CA TRP A 21 -20.69 2.04 -17.90
C TRP A 21 -19.31 2.09 -17.27
N ALA A 22 -18.32 2.51 -18.07
CA ALA A 22 -17.00 2.83 -17.56
C ALA A 22 -17.15 3.93 -16.51
N ALA A 23 -16.55 3.76 -15.35
CA ALA A 23 -16.56 4.76 -14.28
C ALA A 23 -15.13 5.06 -13.86
N ASP A 24 -14.89 6.31 -13.51
CA ASP A 24 -13.64 6.75 -12.90
C ASP A 24 -13.71 6.53 -11.39
N ILE A 25 -12.83 5.70 -10.86
CA ILE A 25 -12.72 5.39 -9.43
C ILE A 25 -11.61 6.26 -8.84
N LYS A 26 -11.94 7.13 -7.92
CA LYS A 26 -10.95 7.91 -7.16
C LYS A 26 -10.40 7.10 -5.98
N VAL A 27 -9.09 6.90 -5.96
CA VAL A 27 -8.41 6.17 -4.89
C VAL A 27 -7.34 7.03 -4.24
N ILE A 28 -7.28 7.01 -2.93
CA ILE A 28 -6.15 7.57 -2.16
C ILE A 28 -5.48 6.42 -1.44
N SER A 29 -4.20 6.19 -1.69
CA SER A 29 -3.49 5.03 -1.19
C SER A 29 -2.20 5.37 -0.46
N SER A 30 -1.90 4.60 0.57
CA SER A 30 -0.57 4.59 1.18
C SER A 30 0.52 4.28 0.14
N THR A 31 1.63 5.01 0.21
CA THR A 31 2.83 4.78 -0.60
C THR A 31 3.31 3.33 -0.52
N GLY A 32 3.09 2.65 0.62
CA GLY A 32 3.43 1.24 0.81
C GLY A 32 2.79 0.27 -0.18
N MET A 33 1.73 0.69 -0.90
CA MET A 33 1.03 -0.11 -1.93
C MET A 33 1.38 0.31 -3.36
N SER A 34 2.14 1.39 -3.56
CA SER A 34 2.32 2.01 -4.87
C SER A 34 2.99 1.10 -5.90
N THR A 35 4.02 0.35 -5.50
CA THR A 35 4.76 -0.57 -6.39
C THR A 35 3.85 -1.65 -6.97
N MET A 36 2.99 -2.25 -6.14
CA MET A 36 2.05 -3.27 -6.57
C MET A 36 0.96 -2.69 -7.48
N PHE A 37 0.46 -1.51 -7.15
CA PHE A 37 -0.62 -0.87 -7.92
C PHE A 37 -0.17 -0.43 -9.31
N LYS A 38 1.09 -0.08 -9.52
CA LYS A 38 1.64 0.13 -10.86
C LYS A 38 1.48 -1.10 -11.77
N GLN A 39 1.49 -2.30 -11.20
CA GLN A 39 1.30 -3.55 -11.94
C GLN A 39 -0.17 -3.97 -12.00
N LEU A 40 -0.93 -3.80 -10.92
CA LEU A 40 -2.28 -4.32 -10.78
C LEU A 40 -3.34 -3.44 -11.47
N LEU A 41 -3.23 -2.11 -11.36
CA LEU A 41 -4.26 -1.23 -11.90
C LEU A 41 -4.44 -1.32 -13.42
N PRO A 42 -3.37 -1.42 -14.26
CA PRO A 42 -3.57 -1.64 -15.69
C PRO A 42 -4.33 -2.93 -16.01
N VAL A 43 -4.09 -4.01 -15.25
CA VAL A 43 -4.80 -5.29 -15.42
C VAL A 43 -6.27 -5.16 -15.04
N PHE A 44 -6.57 -4.49 -13.92
CA PHE A 44 -7.94 -4.20 -13.52
C PHE A 44 -8.67 -3.34 -14.56
N GLU A 45 -8.08 -2.25 -15.00
CA GLU A 45 -8.67 -1.34 -15.98
C GLU A 45 -8.98 -2.05 -17.30
N GLN A 46 -8.06 -2.90 -17.76
CA GLN A 46 -8.24 -3.68 -18.99
C GLN A 46 -9.39 -4.69 -18.85
N SER A 47 -9.50 -5.35 -17.71
CA SER A 47 -10.50 -6.41 -17.49
C SER A 47 -11.90 -5.89 -17.14
N SER A 48 -11.98 -4.75 -16.44
CA SER A 48 -13.24 -4.20 -15.94
C SER A 48 -13.82 -3.09 -16.84
N GLY A 49 -13.00 -2.44 -17.65
CA GLY A 49 -13.36 -1.23 -18.41
C GLY A 49 -13.40 0.03 -17.54
N HIS A 50 -13.26 -0.05 -16.23
CA HIS A 50 -13.19 1.11 -15.33
C HIS A 50 -11.82 1.77 -15.38
N LYS A 51 -11.74 3.05 -14.96
CA LYS A 51 -10.49 3.80 -14.80
C LYS A 51 -10.24 4.10 -13.34
N VAL A 52 -8.97 4.13 -12.94
CA VAL A 52 -8.56 4.38 -11.56
C VAL A 52 -7.67 5.61 -11.49
N ALA A 53 -8.21 6.70 -10.93
CA ALA A 53 -7.44 7.89 -10.59
C ALA A 53 -6.88 7.74 -9.18
N ILE A 54 -5.59 7.44 -9.06
CA ILE A 54 -4.96 7.17 -7.77
C ILE A 54 -3.94 8.24 -7.38
N SER A 55 -3.96 8.63 -6.11
CA SER A 55 -2.92 9.46 -5.48
C SER A 55 -2.28 8.73 -4.30
N TYR A 56 -1.01 9.05 -4.04
CA TYR A 56 -0.22 8.39 -2.98
C TYR A 56 0.32 9.39 -1.98
N ASP A 57 0.35 8.97 -0.71
CA ASP A 57 1.04 9.65 0.37
C ASP A 57 1.28 8.67 1.53
N THR A 58 1.93 9.13 2.62
CA THR A 58 1.98 8.31 3.84
C THR A 58 0.60 8.23 4.49
N SER A 59 0.29 7.11 5.14
CA SER A 59 -1.03 6.86 5.74
C SER A 59 -1.45 7.98 6.72
N ASN A 60 -0.51 8.55 7.48
CA ASN A 60 -0.81 9.65 8.40
C ASN A 60 -1.11 10.99 7.70
N ILE A 61 -0.47 11.27 6.56
CA ILE A 61 -0.81 12.45 5.75
C ILE A 61 -2.20 12.27 5.14
N ILE A 62 -2.50 11.11 4.58
CA ILE A 62 -3.82 10.80 4.02
C ILE A 62 -4.91 10.92 5.08
N LEU A 63 -4.68 10.42 6.30
CA LEU A 63 -5.61 10.59 7.42
C LEU A 63 -5.97 12.07 7.61
N ARG A 64 -4.96 12.95 7.68
CA ARG A 64 -5.18 14.40 7.85
C ARG A 64 -5.91 15.02 6.66
N ARG A 65 -5.60 14.64 5.43
CA ARG A 65 -6.27 15.09 4.21
C ARG A 65 -7.77 14.76 4.25
N LEU A 66 -8.10 13.51 4.58
CA LEU A 66 -9.50 13.06 4.71
C LEU A 66 -10.23 13.74 5.88
N GLN A 67 -9.55 13.95 7.01
CA GLN A 67 -10.10 14.72 8.12
C GLN A 67 -10.38 16.19 7.74
N GLY A 68 -9.53 16.75 6.88
CA GLY A 68 -9.68 18.09 6.29
C GLY A 68 -10.75 18.20 5.19
N GLY A 69 -11.45 17.11 4.86
CA GLY A 69 -12.57 17.13 3.91
C GLY A 69 -12.23 16.68 2.49
N GLU A 70 -11.01 16.17 2.23
CA GLU A 70 -10.73 15.55 0.92
C GLU A 70 -11.62 14.34 0.70
N THR A 71 -12.04 14.11 -0.55
CA THR A 71 -12.97 13.05 -0.93
C THR A 71 -12.37 12.12 -1.97
N ALA A 72 -12.74 10.85 -1.88
CA ALA A 72 -12.45 9.80 -2.85
C ALA A 72 -13.53 8.70 -2.76
N ASP A 73 -13.43 7.67 -3.57
CA ASP A 73 -14.32 6.51 -3.50
C ASP A 73 -13.74 5.43 -2.59
N LEU A 74 -12.45 5.22 -2.67
CA LEU A 74 -11.74 4.20 -1.91
C LEU A 74 -10.49 4.79 -1.26
N VAL A 75 -10.23 4.39 -0.03
CA VAL A 75 -8.98 4.71 0.68
C VAL A 75 -8.26 3.43 1.05
N ILE A 76 -6.92 3.42 0.94
CA ILE A 76 -6.08 2.28 1.31
C ILE A 76 -4.99 2.78 2.26
N LEU A 77 -5.10 2.39 3.51
CA LEU A 77 -4.25 2.82 4.62
C LEU A 77 -3.81 1.62 5.46
N THR A 78 -3.04 1.92 6.51
CA THR A 78 -2.81 0.93 7.57
C THR A 78 -4.13 0.62 8.30
N ALA A 79 -4.34 -0.63 8.66
CA ALA A 79 -5.58 -1.11 9.27
C ALA A 79 -6.10 -0.25 10.44
N PRO A 80 -5.27 0.16 11.43
CA PRO A 80 -5.73 1.01 12.54
C PRO A 80 -6.29 2.37 12.07
N LEU A 81 -5.76 2.94 10.98
CA LEU A 81 -6.24 4.22 10.47
C LEU A 81 -7.55 4.07 9.69
N ILE A 82 -7.78 2.94 9.03
CA ILE A 82 -9.10 2.61 8.47
C ILE A 82 -10.14 2.52 9.60
N ASP A 83 -9.80 1.84 10.70
CA ASP A 83 -10.69 1.73 11.86
C ASP A 83 -10.99 3.10 12.47
N GLN A 84 -9.99 3.97 12.60
CA GLN A 84 -10.17 5.34 13.07
C GLN A 84 -11.10 6.15 12.16
N LEU A 85 -10.94 6.07 10.84
CA LEU A 85 -11.82 6.74 9.87
C LEU A 85 -13.25 6.17 9.91
N THR A 86 -13.40 4.87 10.15
CA THR A 86 -14.70 4.23 10.34
C THR A 86 -15.41 4.77 11.59
N GLN A 87 -14.71 4.90 12.72
CA GLN A 87 -15.24 5.49 13.95
C GLN A 87 -15.66 6.97 13.76
N GLN A 88 -14.97 7.68 12.86
CA GLN A 88 -15.29 9.07 12.49
C GLN A 88 -16.42 9.17 11.43
N GLY A 89 -17.00 8.06 10.99
CA GLY A 89 -18.04 8.03 9.97
C GLY A 89 -17.56 8.37 8.56
N LYS A 90 -16.26 8.46 8.33
CA LYS A 90 -15.67 8.78 7.02
C LYS A 90 -15.49 7.55 6.13
N VAL A 91 -15.31 6.38 6.72
CA VAL A 91 -15.30 5.07 6.05
C VAL A 91 -16.59 4.34 6.43
N VAL A 92 -17.22 3.73 5.46
CA VAL A 92 -18.45 2.94 5.64
C VAL A 92 -18.18 1.75 6.56
N SER A 93 -18.98 1.61 7.60
CA SER A 93 -18.86 0.51 8.56
C SER A 93 -18.99 -0.84 7.84
N GLY A 94 -18.11 -1.78 8.17
CA GLY A 94 -18.07 -3.11 7.56
C GLY A 94 -17.45 -3.17 6.16
N SER A 95 -16.98 -2.04 5.59
CA SER A 95 -16.34 -2.01 4.27
C SER A 95 -14.83 -2.27 4.31
N ARG A 96 -14.22 -2.38 5.48
CA ARG A 96 -12.78 -2.67 5.60
C ARG A 96 -12.47 -4.07 5.05
N VAL A 97 -11.47 -4.12 4.17
CA VAL A 97 -10.91 -5.37 3.64
C VAL A 97 -9.39 -5.31 3.75
N ASP A 98 -8.80 -6.25 4.47
CA ASP A 98 -7.35 -6.37 4.57
C ASP A 98 -6.80 -6.94 3.25
N LEU A 99 -5.82 -6.23 2.66
CA LEU A 99 -5.25 -6.57 1.35
C LEU A 99 -3.97 -7.41 1.50
N ALA A 100 -3.02 -6.91 2.25
CA ALA A 100 -1.74 -7.56 2.49
C ALA A 100 -1.03 -6.93 3.70
N ARG A 101 0.02 -7.60 4.20
CA ARG A 101 0.91 -7.04 5.23
C ARG A 101 2.35 -6.96 4.74
N SER A 102 3.08 -5.96 5.19
CA SER A 102 4.50 -5.80 4.92
C SER A 102 5.29 -5.63 6.21
N GLY A 103 6.42 -6.32 6.31
CA GLY A 103 7.41 -6.08 7.34
C GLY A 103 8.27 -4.86 7.02
N ILE A 104 9.05 -4.39 8.00
CA ILE A 104 10.05 -3.35 7.81
C ILE A 104 11.35 -4.01 7.40
N GLY A 105 12.04 -3.40 6.44
CA GLY A 105 13.30 -3.86 5.91
C GLY A 105 14.38 -2.79 5.92
N VAL A 106 15.59 -3.25 5.68
CA VAL A 106 16.79 -2.46 5.57
C VAL A 106 17.22 -2.42 4.10
N ALA A 107 17.51 -1.24 3.58
CA ALA A 107 18.04 -1.01 2.25
C ALA A 107 19.48 -0.52 2.31
N VAL A 108 20.30 -1.01 1.40
CA VAL A 108 21.62 -0.48 1.08
C VAL A 108 21.72 -0.26 -0.42
N ARG A 109 22.70 0.54 -0.87
CA ARG A 109 22.92 0.75 -2.31
C ARG A 109 23.44 -0.52 -2.97
N GLU A 110 23.11 -0.73 -4.22
CA GLU A 110 23.70 -1.78 -5.04
C GLU A 110 25.25 -1.67 -5.05
N GLY A 111 25.93 -2.81 -4.85
CA GLY A 111 27.39 -2.86 -4.71
C GLY A 111 27.93 -2.49 -3.32
N ALA A 112 27.13 -1.99 -2.40
CA ALA A 112 27.56 -1.75 -1.02
C ALA A 112 27.77 -3.05 -0.23
N PRO A 113 28.56 -3.04 0.85
CA PRO A 113 28.70 -4.19 1.76
C PRO A 113 27.34 -4.65 2.28
N ARG A 114 27.20 -5.97 2.46
CA ARG A 114 25.99 -6.61 2.98
C ARG A 114 26.27 -7.29 4.32
N PRO A 115 26.41 -6.53 5.40
CA PRO A 115 26.64 -7.12 6.72
C PRO A 115 25.42 -7.97 7.17
N ASP A 116 25.66 -8.91 8.03
CA ASP A 116 24.60 -9.64 8.72
C ASP A 116 23.85 -8.69 9.68
N ILE A 117 22.53 -8.70 9.59
CA ILE A 117 21.62 -7.91 10.44
C ILE A 117 20.58 -8.79 11.13
N SER A 118 20.82 -10.09 11.20
CA SER A 118 19.84 -11.08 11.71
C SER A 118 19.51 -10.94 13.18
N ASN A 119 20.38 -10.25 13.94
CA ASN A 119 20.20 -10.01 15.38
C ASN A 119 20.33 -8.53 15.72
N LEU A 120 19.87 -8.17 16.93
CA LEU A 120 19.79 -6.78 17.39
C LEU A 120 21.18 -6.10 17.49
N GLU A 121 22.21 -6.84 17.91
CA GLU A 121 23.57 -6.30 18.06
C GLU A 121 24.17 -5.91 16.71
N ASN A 122 24.11 -6.82 15.75
CA ASN A 122 24.61 -6.59 14.40
C ASN A 122 23.85 -5.44 13.72
N PHE A 123 22.53 -5.40 13.87
CA PHE A 123 21.72 -4.29 13.35
C PHE A 123 22.10 -2.95 13.99
N LYS A 124 22.28 -2.93 15.31
CA LYS A 124 22.74 -1.74 16.04
C LYS A 124 24.12 -1.29 15.56
N ALA A 125 25.03 -2.24 15.35
CA ALA A 125 26.38 -1.96 14.84
C ALA A 125 26.32 -1.33 13.44
N LEU A 126 25.53 -1.88 12.51
CA LEU A 126 25.29 -1.29 11.19
C LEU A 126 24.84 0.17 11.31
N LEU A 127 23.81 0.41 12.15
CA LEU A 127 23.24 1.75 12.32
C LEU A 127 24.25 2.74 12.90
N LEU A 128 25.08 2.31 13.85
CA LEU A 128 26.09 3.19 14.46
C LEU A 128 27.25 3.51 13.51
N GLN A 129 27.69 2.55 12.70
CA GLN A 129 28.79 2.69 11.75
C GLN A 129 28.41 3.50 10.49
N ALA A 130 27.14 3.39 10.03
CA ALA A 130 26.69 4.12 8.86
C ALA A 130 26.86 5.64 9.04
N LYS A 131 27.32 6.34 7.99
CA LYS A 131 27.46 7.80 8.00
C LYS A 131 26.11 8.52 7.94
N SER A 132 25.12 7.90 7.31
CA SER A 132 23.77 8.42 7.20
C SER A 132 22.74 7.31 7.21
N VAL A 133 21.58 7.60 7.81
CA VAL A 133 20.40 6.71 7.86
C VAL A 133 19.20 7.48 7.34
N THR A 134 18.38 6.87 6.48
CA THR A 134 17.15 7.51 6.00
C THR A 134 15.91 6.69 6.35
N TYR A 135 14.85 7.40 6.74
CA TYR A 135 13.51 6.88 6.99
C TYR A 135 12.49 8.01 6.89
N THR A 136 11.22 7.71 6.60
CA THR A 136 10.20 8.75 6.46
C THR A 136 9.78 9.32 7.82
N ALA A 137 9.63 10.64 7.91
CA ALA A 137 9.19 11.29 9.16
C ALA A 137 7.75 10.95 9.55
N THR A 138 6.85 10.71 8.57
CA THR A 138 5.41 10.50 8.79
C THR A 138 4.92 9.10 8.43
N GLY A 139 5.76 8.27 7.81
CA GLY A 139 5.44 6.89 7.44
C GLY A 139 5.42 5.95 8.65
N ALA A 140 4.59 4.92 8.61
CA ALA A 140 4.44 3.97 9.71
C ALA A 140 5.78 3.29 10.09
N SER A 141 6.57 2.86 9.09
CA SER A 141 7.90 2.26 9.31
C SER A 141 8.89 3.24 9.94
N GLY A 142 8.90 4.49 9.48
CA GLY A 142 9.82 5.51 9.98
C GLY A 142 9.52 5.93 11.42
N ILE A 143 8.23 6.14 11.75
CA ILE A 143 7.79 6.44 13.12
C ILE A 143 8.15 5.29 14.07
N TYR A 144 7.86 4.05 13.65
CA TYR A 144 8.21 2.88 14.44
C TYR A 144 9.72 2.76 14.65
N PHE A 145 10.51 2.89 13.58
CA PHE A 145 11.98 2.80 13.64
C PHE A 145 12.58 3.86 14.57
N ALA A 146 12.11 5.10 14.52
CA ALA A 146 12.56 6.15 15.44
C ALA A 146 12.33 5.74 16.90
N GLY A 147 11.16 5.20 17.24
CA GLY A 147 10.87 4.69 18.57
C GLY A 147 11.75 3.48 18.98
N VAL A 148 12.09 2.60 18.02
CA VAL A 148 13.01 1.48 18.26
C VAL A 148 14.40 2.00 18.58
N THR A 149 14.93 2.97 17.83
CA THR A 149 16.26 3.54 18.10
C THR A 149 16.33 4.24 19.48
N ASP A 150 15.26 4.89 19.90
CA ASP A 150 15.16 5.49 21.23
C ASP A 150 15.22 4.38 22.33
N LYS A 151 14.45 3.29 22.17
CA LYS A 151 14.49 2.12 23.08
C LYS A 151 15.85 1.42 23.13
N MET A 152 16.58 1.39 22.01
CA MET A 152 17.94 0.84 21.93
C MET A 152 18.99 1.76 22.53
N GLY A 153 18.63 2.97 22.98
CA GLY A 153 19.55 3.96 23.55
C GLY A 153 20.45 4.65 22.53
N ILE A 154 20.14 4.56 21.22
CA ILE A 154 20.92 5.17 20.14
C ILE A 154 20.18 6.29 19.41
N GLY A 155 18.96 6.61 19.84
CA GLY A 155 18.11 7.61 19.19
C GLY A 155 18.80 8.94 18.88
N PRO A 156 19.52 9.58 19.86
CA PRO A 156 20.24 10.84 19.57
C PRO A 156 21.30 10.71 18.48
N VAL A 157 22.05 9.59 18.46
CA VAL A 157 23.08 9.32 17.46
C VAL A 157 22.47 9.17 16.07
N ILE A 158 21.35 8.44 15.98
CA ILE A 158 20.66 8.25 14.69
C ILE A 158 20.05 9.56 14.21
N LYS A 159 19.38 10.32 15.08
CA LYS A 159 18.79 11.63 14.74
C LYS A 159 19.81 12.62 14.19
N ALA A 160 21.05 12.60 14.71
CA ALA A 160 22.14 13.50 14.28
C ALA A 160 22.59 13.26 12.82
N LYS A 161 22.36 12.06 12.27
CA LYS A 161 22.74 11.67 10.91
C LYS A 161 21.57 11.20 10.04
N ALA A 162 20.35 11.42 10.51
CA ALA A 162 19.16 11.00 9.81
C ALA A 162 18.76 11.98 8.71
N ILE A 163 18.36 11.43 7.57
CA ILE A 163 17.71 12.13 6.47
C ILE A 163 16.25 11.67 6.49
N THR A 164 15.32 12.55 6.87
CA THR A 164 13.94 12.18 7.15
C THR A 164 12.95 12.97 6.29
N PRO A 165 12.76 12.58 5.01
CA PRO A 165 11.72 13.20 4.19
C PRO A 165 10.32 12.93 4.78
N ALA A 166 9.37 13.81 4.48
CA ALA A 166 8.00 13.66 4.96
C ALA A 166 7.33 12.39 4.44
N GLY A 167 7.65 11.98 3.20
CA GLY A 167 7.09 10.78 2.56
C GLY A 167 7.94 10.36 1.36
N GLY A 168 7.40 9.47 0.52
CA GLY A 168 8.09 8.93 -0.66
C GLY A 168 8.92 7.67 -0.37
N HIS A 169 9.69 7.23 -1.37
CA HIS A 169 10.55 6.05 -1.26
C HIS A 169 11.95 6.45 -0.80
N VAL A 170 12.25 6.28 0.50
CA VAL A 170 13.62 6.59 1.01
C VAL A 170 14.69 5.68 0.41
N ALA A 171 14.32 4.51 -0.11
CA ALA A 171 15.22 3.64 -0.86
C ALA A 171 15.80 4.32 -2.12
N GLU A 172 15.12 5.34 -2.68
CA GLU A 172 15.67 6.13 -3.78
C GLU A 172 16.88 6.97 -3.36
N LEU A 173 16.87 7.50 -2.12
CA LEU A 173 18.02 8.23 -1.56
C LEU A 173 19.23 7.31 -1.39
N VAL A 174 18.95 6.05 -0.99
CA VAL A 174 19.97 5.00 -0.88
C VAL A 174 20.52 4.64 -2.26
N ALA A 175 19.65 4.42 -3.25
CA ALA A 175 20.06 4.11 -4.62
C ALA A 175 20.95 5.19 -5.24
N LYS A 176 20.65 6.48 -4.98
CA LYS A 176 21.45 7.63 -5.42
C LYS A 176 22.74 7.83 -4.62
N GLY A 177 22.92 7.14 -3.50
CA GLY A 177 24.06 7.31 -2.59
C GLY A 177 23.96 8.54 -1.69
N GLU A 178 22.78 9.16 -1.59
CA GLU A 178 22.51 10.29 -0.69
C GLU A 178 22.38 9.82 0.77
N ALA A 179 22.03 8.52 0.98
CA ALA A 179 22.05 7.86 2.28
C ALA A 179 22.69 6.48 2.18
N GLU A 180 23.39 6.04 3.24
CA GLU A 180 24.02 4.71 3.27
C GLU A 180 23.03 3.60 3.62
N VAL A 181 22.14 3.84 4.58
CA VAL A 181 21.16 2.87 5.07
C VAL A 181 19.77 3.46 5.01
N GLY A 182 18.83 2.73 4.41
CA GLY A 182 17.42 3.09 4.37
C GLY A 182 16.56 2.13 5.17
N ILE A 183 15.59 2.65 5.91
CA ILE A 183 14.62 1.86 6.67
C ILE A 183 13.22 2.18 6.16
N GLN A 184 12.57 1.18 5.57
CA GLN A 184 11.24 1.34 4.97
C GLN A 184 10.50 -0.01 4.93
N MET A 185 9.23 -0.03 4.53
CA MET A 185 8.53 -1.29 4.25
C MET A 185 9.25 -2.08 3.16
N VAL A 186 9.30 -3.40 3.28
CA VAL A 186 9.96 -4.29 2.29
C VAL A 186 9.40 -4.04 0.89
N SER A 187 8.09 -3.84 0.76
CA SER A 187 7.42 -3.55 -0.51
C SER A 187 7.86 -2.25 -1.19
N GLU A 188 8.29 -1.27 -0.40
CA GLU A 188 8.80 0.01 -0.91
C GLU A 188 10.26 -0.09 -1.34
N ILE A 189 11.05 -0.94 -0.68
CA ILE A 189 12.47 -1.15 -1.01
C ILE A 189 12.61 -1.95 -2.31
N LYS A 190 11.92 -3.09 -2.41
CA LYS A 190 12.03 -4.01 -3.55
C LYS A 190 11.61 -3.41 -4.90
N GLY A 191 10.85 -2.31 -4.87
CA GLY A 191 10.41 -1.61 -6.07
C GLY A 191 11.38 -0.55 -6.60
N VAL A 192 12.54 -0.33 -5.96
CA VAL A 192 13.47 0.77 -6.29
C VAL A 192 14.74 0.22 -6.94
N PRO A 193 14.97 0.47 -8.24
CA PRO A 193 16.22 0.11 -8.91
C PRO A 193 17.42 0.79 -8.25
N GLY A 194 18.53 0.05 -8.09
CA GLY A 194 19.76 0.54 -7.45
C GLY A 194 19.76 0.51 -5.92
N ALA A 195 18.61 0.22 -5.29
CA ALA A 195 18.54 -0.14 -3.88
C ALA A 195 18.43 -1.66 -3.72
N VAL A 196 19.14 -2.19 -2.76
CA VAL A 196 19.14 -3.63 -2.43
C VAL A 196 18.48 -3.82 -1.07
N TYR A 197 17.51 -4.70 -1.03
CA TYR A 197 16.96 -5.21 0.22
C TYR A 197 18.01 -6.07 0.92
N LEU A 198 18.54 -5.57 2.04
CA LEU A 198 19.57 -6.25 2.82
C LEU A 198 18.96 -7.39 3.66
N GLY A 199 17.79 -7.15 4.24
CA GLY A 199 17.06 -8.08 5.09
C GLY A 199 15.96 -7.40 5.89
N PRO A 200 15.13 -8.18 6.64
CA PRO A 200 14.15 -7.63 7.56
C PRO A 200 14.84 -7.02 8.79
N LEU A 201 14.12 -6.23 9.58
CA LEU A 201 14.56 -5.95 10.94
C LEU A 201 14.71 -7.26 11.73
N PRO A 202 15.62 -7.33 12.74
CA PRO A 202 15.69 -8.48 13.65
C PRO A 202 14.32 -8.84 14.22
N ALA A 203 14.07 -10.13 14.43
CA ALA A 203 12.77 -10.66 14.85
C ALA A 203 12.21 -9.98 16.11
N ASP A 204 13.09 -9.67 17.08
CA ASP A 204 12.71 -9.03 18.34
C ASP A 204 12.14 -7.63 18.20
N ILE A 205 12.42 -6.98 17.07
CA ILE A 205 11.98 -5.62 16.76
C ILE A 205 11.27 -5.51 15.41
N GLN A 206 10.86 -6.62 14.80
CA GLN A 206 10.11 -6.58 13.57
C GLN A 206 8.66 -6.15 13.83
N LEU A 207 8.14 -5.31 12.93
CA LEU A 207 6.74 -4.94 12.91
C LEU A 207 6.16 -5.22 11.51
N PHE A 208 5.02 -5.88 11.49
CA PHE A 208 4.22 -6.05 10.28
C PHE A 208 3.08 -5.03 10.27
N THR A 209 2.97 -4.33 9.15
CA THR A 209 1.88 -3.39 8.90
C THR A 209 0.87 -4.01 7.95
N ILE A 210 -0.39 -4.10 8.36
CA ILE A 210 -1.50 -4.52 7.52
C ILE A 210 -2.01 -3.30 6.75
N PHE A 211 -2.11 -3.41 5.43
CA PHE A 211 -2.75 -2.43 4.56
C PHE A 211 -4.17 -2.90 4.24
N SER A 212 -5.13 -2.02 4.47
CA SER A 212 -6.55 -2.32 4.30
C SER A 212 -7.20 -1.28 3.40
N ALA A 213 -8.15 -1.73 2.59
CA ALA A 213 -9.07 -0.89 1.84
C ALA A 213 -10.29 -0.53 2.69
N GLY A 214 -10.84 0.67 2.49
CA GLY A 214 -12.10 1.11 3.07
C GLY A 214 -12.85 2.00 2.09
N MET A 215 -14.17 1.79 1.95
CA MET A 215 -15.04 2.63 1.15
C MET A 215 -15.29 3.95 1.87
N LEU A 216 -15.09 5.08 1.20
CA LEU A 216 -15.42 6.38 1.78
C LEU A 216 -16.93 6.62 1.74
N SER A 217 -17.48 7.21 2.81
CA SER A 217 -18.93 7.38 3.00
C SER A 217 -19.57 8.30 1.95
N GLY A 218 -18.78 9.12 1.25
CA GLY A 218 -19.24 10.00 0.16
C GLY A 218 -19.00 9.45 -1.25
N SER A 219 -18.63 8.17 -1.41
CA SER A 219 -18.31 7.58 -2.71
C SER A 219 -19.47 7.68 -3.69
N GLN A 220 -19.15 8.11 -4.92
CA GLN A 220 -20.09 8.16 -6.04
C GLN A 220 -19.93 6.95 -6.97
N ALA A 221 -18.88 6.15 -6.80
CA ALA A 221 -18.56 4.98 -7.61
C ALA A 221 -18.55 3.68 -6.77
N VAL A 222 -19.58 3.45 -5.97
CA VAL A 222 -19.63 2.34 -4.98
C VAL A 222 -19.40 0.98 -5.63
N ALA A 223 -20.17 0.61 -6.66
CA ALA A 223 -20.05 -0.70 -7.30
C ALA A 223 -18.69 -0.88 -8.04
N PRO A 224 -18.19 0.10 -8.81
CA PRO A 224 -16.84 0.02 -9.39
C PRO A 224 -15.72 -0.09 -8.33
N ALA A 225 -15.81 0.65 -7.22
CA ALA A 225 -14.83 0.56 -6.15
C ALA A 225 -14.87 -0.79 -5.41
N GLN A 226 -16.05 -1.39 -5.23
CA GLN A 226 -16.19 -2.77 -4.73
C GLN A 226 -15.55 -3.79 -5.68
N ALA A 227 -15.74 -3.63 -7.00
CA ALA A 227 -15.09 -4.49 -8.00
C ALA A 227 -13.55 -4.37 -7.92
N LEU A 228 -13.02 -3.15 -7.71
CA LEU A 228 -11.59 -2.97 -7.48
C LEU A 228 -11.12 -3.69 -6.22
N VAL A 229 -11.81 -3.56 -5.09
CA VAL A 229 -11.45 -4.27 -3.84
C VAL A 229 -11.47 -5.79 -4.05
N GLN A 230 -12.48 -6.31 -4.74
CA GLN A 230 -12.55 -7.73 -5.08
C GLN A 230 -11.37 -8.18 -5.94
N PHE A 231 -10.99 -7.39 -6.95
CA PHE A 231 -9.81 -7.65 -7.76
C PHE A 231 -8.52 -7.63 -6.91
N LEU A 232 -8.36 -6.64 -6.01
CA LEU A 232 -7.19 -6.51 -5.15
C LEU A 232 -7.07 -7.65 -4.11
N THR A 233 -8.09 -8.47 -3.93
CA THR A 233 -8.06 -9.70 -3.11
C THR A 233 -7.99 -10.99 -3.93
N SER A 234 -7.91 -10.89 -5.25
CA SER A 234 -7.84 -12.04 -6.17
C SER A 234 -6.50 -12.77 -6.11
N PRO A 235 -6.44 -14.02 -6.58
CA PRO A 235 -5.17 -14.76 -6.71
C PRO A 235 -4.12 -14.03 -7.55
N THR A 236 -4.54 -13.25 -8.55
CA THR A 236 -3.64 -12.42 -9.36
C THR A 236 -2.97 -11.32 -8.52
N ALA A 237 -3.74 -10.63 -7.69
CA ALA A 237 -3.19 -9.59 -6.81
C ALA A 237 -2.27 -10.18 -5.75
N ILE A 238 -2.63 -11.33 -5.16
CA ILE A 238 -1.82 -12.02 -4.14
C ILE A 238 -0.43 -12.33 -4.68
N LYS A 239 -0.32 -12.88 -5.88
CA LYS A 239 0.99 -13.17 -6.51
C LYS A 239 1.86 -11.92 -6.66
N VAL A 240 1.26 -10.77 -6.97
CA VAL A 240 1.99 -9.49 -7.08
C VAL A 240 2.44 -9.01 -5.70
N TYR A 241 1.61 -9.16 -4.67
CA TYR A 241 2.00 -8.84 -3.30
C TYR A 241 3.19 -9.68 -2.83
N GLU A 242 3.14 -10.99 -2.99
CA GLU A 242 4.20 -11.92 -2.62
C GLU A 242 5.52 -11.60 -3.36
N ALA A 243 5.45 -11.38 -4.67
CA ALA A 243 6.62 -10.97 -5.47
C ALA A 243 7.24 -9.66 -4.98
N SER A 244 6.42 -8.75 -4.43
CA SER A 244 6.86 -7.48 -3.84
C SER A 244 7.32 -7.60 -2.38
N GLY A 245 7.34 -8.82 -1.81
CA GLY A 245 7.76 -9.07 -0.43
C GLY A 245 6.70 -8.74 0.61
N MET A 246 5.44 -8.69 0.22
CA MET A 246 4.31 -8.65 1.14
C MET A 246 3.76 -10.07 1.39
N GLU A 247 3.01 -10.19 2.46
CA GLU A 247 2.31 -11.42 2.86
C GLU A 247 0.80 -11.13 2.96
N ARG A 248 0.01 -12.18 2.80
CA ARG A 248 -1.42 -12.09 3.03
C ARG A 248 -1.85 -12.78 4.34
#